data_d65e0ed7e51ba61e6adf7f932229eb17
#
_entry.id   d65e0ed7e51ba61e6adf7f932229eb17
#
_cell.length_a   1.000
_cell.length_b   1.000
_cell.length_c   1.000
_cell.angle_alpha   90.00
_cell.angle_beta   90.00
_cell.angle_gamma   90.00
#
_symmetry.space_group_name_H-M   'P 1'
#
loop_
_entity.id
_entity.type
_entity.pdbx_description
1 polymer ?
#
loop_
_entity_poly.entity_id
_entity_poly.type
_entity_poly.pdbx_seq_one_letter_code
_entity_poly.pdbx_strand_id
1 'polypeptide(L)'
;MSVTLHTDLGDIKLEIYCDQVPKASENFLALCASGYYDDTVIHRNISRFMVQMGDPTGKGKGGTSIWGRKFEDEIRTTLKHDRRGIVSMANSGPDTNGSQFFITYGRQPSLDTKYTIFGSVVDEHDLTLAALESLEVDKKHRPLKEVKLRSVTIHANPLADPACIQ
;
A
#
# COMPACT_ATOMS: atom_id res chain seq x y z
N MET A 1 11.34 6.91 -6.65
CA MET A 1 10.99 5.57 -7.20
C MET A 1 9.50 5.47 -7.40
N SER A 2 9.06 4.79 -8.43
CA SER A 2 7.65 4.52 -8.66
C SER A 2 7.43 3.04 -8.95
N VAL A 3 6.21 2.59 -8.70
CA VAL A 3 5.76 1.23 -9.01
C VAL A 3 4.40 1.30 -9.67
N THR A 4 4.04 0.25 -10.41
CA THR A 4 2.67 0.06 -10.91
C THR A 4 2.11 -1.23 -10.34
N LEU A 5 1.00 -1.11 -9.62
CA LEU A 5 0.23 -2.25 -9.14
C LEU A 5 -0.69 -2.72 -10.27
N HIS A 6 -0.55 -3.98 -10.69
CA HIS A 6 -1.42 -4.57 -11.71
C HIS A 6 -2.53 -5.36 -11.02
N THR A 7 -3.70 -4.76 -10.93
CA THR A 7 -4.88 -5.41 -10.31
C THR A 7 -5.82 -5.97 -11.37
N ASP A 8 -6.74 -6.83 -10.95
CA ASP A 8 -7.78 -7.37 -11.82
C ASP A 8 -8.68 -6.28 -12.44
N LEU A 9 -8.73 -5.08 -11.84
CA LEU A 9 -9.56 -3.97 -12.34
C LEU A 9 -8.76 -2.90 -13.06
N GLY A 10 -7.45 -3.06 -13.19
CA GLY A 10 -6.58 -2.12 -13.88
C GLY A 10 -5.33 -1.79 -13.06
N ASP A 11 -4.56 -0.84 -13.55
CA ASP A 11 -3.27 -0.45 -13.00
C ASP A 11 -3.39 0.74 -12.07
N ILE A 12 -2.56 0.76 -11.01
CA ILE A 12 -2.42 1.91 -10.11
C ILE A 12 -0.93 2.22 -10.00
N LYS A 13 -0.54 3.42 -10.39
CA LYS A 13 0.85 3.86 -10.28
C LYS A 13 1.06 4.61 -8.97
N LEU A 14 2.12 4.24 -8.25
CA LEU A 14 2.48 4.83 -6.96
C LEU A 14 3.85 5.49 -7.04
N GLU A 15 3.98 6.65 -6.42
CA GLU A 15 5.27 7.22 -6.04
C GLU A 15 5.64 6.75 -4.64
N ILE A 16 6.88 6.30 -4.45
CA ILE A 16 7.38 5.80 -3.17
C ILE A 16 8.35 6.81 -2.57
N TYR A 17 8.13 7.19 -1.31
CA TYR A 17 8.85 8.26 -0.62
C TYR A 17 10.14 7.75 0.03
N CYS A 18 11.09 7.33 -0.79
CA CYS A 18 12.33 6.69 -0.33
C CYS A 18 13.16 7.56 0.62
N ASP A 19 13.22 8.88 0.35
CA ASP A 19 14.01 9.81 1.16
C ASP A 19 13.41 10.03 2.55
N GLN A 20 12.10 10.09 2.62
CA GLN A 20 11.40 10.45 3.85
C GLN A 20 11.19 9.26 4.78
N VAL A 21 10.93 8.08 4.21
CA VAL A 21 10.66 6.84 4.97
C VAL A 21 11.45 5.67 4.37
N PRO A 22 12.79 5.69 4.54
CA PRO A 22 13.67 4.75 3.85
C PRO A 22 13.38 3.29 4.19
N LYS A 23 13.05 2.97 5.43
CA LYS A 23 12.84 1.60 5.86
C LYS A 23 11.53 1.01 5.32
N ALA A 24 10.44 1.73 5.41
CA ALA A 24 9.16 1.31 4.84
C ALA A 24 9.26 1.19 3.32
N SER A 25 9.94 2.11 2.67
CA SER A 25 10.16 2.09 1.22
C SER A 25 11.00 0.89 0.80
N GLU A 26 12.09 0.60 1.48
CA GLU A 26 12.94 -0.57 1.22
C GLU A 26 12.13 -1.86 1.37
N ASN A 27 11.38 -1.98 2.46
CA ASN A 27 10.53 -3.14 2.70
C ASN A 27 9.54 -3.36 1.54
N PHE A 28 8.79 -2.32 1.20
CA PHE A 28 7.78 -2.41 0.15
C PHE A 28 8.39 -2.77 -1.21
N LEU A 29 9.46 -2.08 -1.61
CA LEU A 29 10.12 -2.33 -2.89
C LEU A 29 10.75 -3.72 -2.95
N ALA A 30 11.35 -4.19 -1.86
CA ALA A 30 11.92 -5.54 -1.79
C ALA A 30 10.83 -6.61 -1.88
N LEU A 31 9.70 -6.43 -1.20
CA LEU A 31 8.56 -7.35 -1.30
C LEU A 31 8.00 -7.36 -2.73
N CYS A 32 7.89 -6.21 -3.38
CA CYS A 32 7.48 -6.13 -4.78
C CYS A 32 8.44 -6.90 -5.69
N ALA A 33 9.74 -6.67 -5.53
CA ALA A 33 10.77 -7.29 -6.36
C ALA A 33 10.84 -8.82 -6.18
N SER A 34 10.54 -9.31 -4.98
CA SER A 34 10.55 -10.75 -4.69
C SER A 34 9.30 -11.49 -5.17
N GLY A 35 8.30 -10.78 -5.67
CA GLY A 35 7.02 -11.39 -6.05
C GLY A 35 6.12 -11.71 -4.87
N TYR A 36 6.41 -11.18 -3.70
CA TYR A 36 5.65 -11.46 -2.47
C TYR A 36 4.17 -11.08 -2.58
N TYR A 37 3.89 -9.99 -3.28
CA TYR A 37 2.52 -9.50 -3.46
C TYR A 37 1.77 -10.14 -4.62
N ASP A 38 2.44 -10.95 -5.44
CA ASP A 38 1.82 -11.52 -6.64
C ASP A 38 0.65 -12.43 -6.27
N ASP A 39 -0.47 -12.23 -6.95
CA ASP A 39 -1.71 -12.99 -6.76
C ASP A 39 -2.31 -12.93 -5.35
N THR A 40 -2.08 -11.83 -4.64
CA THR A 40 -2.66 -11.61 -3.31
C THR A 40 -4.02 -10.93 -3.41
N VAL A 41 -4.94 -11.34 -2.52
CA VAL A 41 -6.32 -10.88 -2.53
C VAL A 41 -6.43 -9.50 -1.88
N ILE A 42 -7.23 -8.63 -2.48
CA ILE A 42 -7.67 -7.39 -1.84
C ILE A 42 -8.75 -7.78 -0.83
N HIS A 43 -8.40 -7.78 0.46
CA HIS A 43 -9.22 -8.41 1.49
C HIS A 43 -10.10 -7.45 2.28
N ARG A 44 -9.89 -6.13 2.16
CA ARG A 44 -10.67 -5.13 2.88
C ARG A 44 -10.86 -3.89 2.02
N ASN A 45 -12.11 -3.46 1.89
CA ASN A 45 -12.47 -2.32 1.05
C ASN A 45 -13.63 -1.56 1.65
N ILE A 46 -13.38 -0.35 2.10
CA ILE A 46 -14.39 0.49 2.74
C ILE A 46 -14.50 1.79 1.96
N SER A 47 -15.61 1.95 1.23
CA SER A 47 -15.88 3.17 0.45
C SER A 47 -15.75 4.41 1.33
N ARG A 48 -15.15 5.46 0.79
CA ARG A 48 -14.84 6.73 1.44
C ARG A 48 -13.75 6.65 2.52
N PHE A 49 -13.23 5.47 2.80
CA PHE A 49 -12.17 5.27 3.78
C PHE A 49 -10.87 4.79 3.12
N MET A 50 -10.77 3.50 2.82
CA MET A 50 -9.53 2.96 2.25
C MET A 50 -9.75 1.58 1.63
N VAL A 51 -8.76 1.13 0.82
CA VAL A 51 -8.63 -0.25 0.34
C VAL A 51 -7.34 -0.83 0.90
N GLN A 52 -7.41 -2.03 1.46
CA GLN A 52 -6.28 -2.70 2.12
C GLN A 52 -5.95 -4.02 1.43
N MET A 53 -4.66 -4.28 1.29
CA MET A 53 -4.14 -5.45 0.58
C MET A 53 -2.75 -5.82 1.10
N GLY A 54 -2.12 -6.84 0.51
CA GLY A 54 -0.75 -7.19 0.82
C GLY A 54 -0.58 -8.32 1.83
N ASP A 55 -1.66 -9.02 2.17
CA ASP A 55 -1.62 -10.21 2.99
C ASP A 55 -1.62 -11.46 2.10
N PRO A 56 -0.53 -12.23 2.02
CA PRO A 56 -0.49 -13.40 1.15
C PRO A 56 -1.47 -14.50 1.56
N THR A 57 -1.94 -14.51 2.81
CA THR A 57 -2.97 -15.44 3.25
C THR A 57 -4.38 -15.01 2.85
N GLY A 58 -4.56 -13.73 2.52
CA GLY A 58 -5.87 -13.16 2.18
C GLY A 58 -6.83 -13.04 3.34
N LYS A 59 -6.42 -13.33 4.57
CA LYS A 59 -7.29 -13.33 5.77
C LYS A 59 -7.28 -12.02 6.54
N GLY A 60 -6.31 -11.14 6.27
CA GLY A 60 -6.19 -9.85 6.95
C GLY A 60 -5.32 -9.87 8.21
N LYS A 61 -4.79 -11.03 8.58
CA LYS A 61 -3.94 -11.20 9.77
C LYS A 61 -2.53 -11.67 9.45
N GLY A 62 -2.25 -11.93 8.21
CA GLY A 62 -0.97 -12.48 7.77
C GLY A 62 -0.04 -11.44 7.20
N GLY A 63 1.10 -11.93 6.72
CA GLY A 63 2.12 -11.11 6.10
C GLY A 63 3.24 -10.75 7.04
N THR A 64 4.43 -10.62 6.46
CA THR A 64 5.64 -10.24 7.20
C THR A 64 6.48 -9.28 6.37
N SER A 65 7.38 -8.55 7.00
CA SER A 65 8.32 -7.69 6.31
C SER A 65 9.37 -8.52 5.56
N ILE A 66 10.16 -7.82 4.72
CA ILE A 66 11.27 -8.45 4.00
C ILE A 66 12.34 -9.01 4.95
N TRP A 67 12.40 -8.49 6.18
CA TRP A 67 13.33 -8.96 7.21
C TRP A 67 12.79 -10.13 8.05
N GLY A 68 11.56 -10.61 7.75
CA GLY A 68 10.95 -11.73 8.48
C GLY A 68 10.41 -11.37 9.85
N ARG A 69 10.28 -10.09 10.19
CA ARG A 69 9.80 -9.59 11.47
C ARG A 69 9.08 -8.25 11.29
N LYS A 70 8.33 -7.84 12.29
CA LYS A 70 7.73 -6.51 12.32
C LYS A 70 8.80 -5.44 12.44
N PHE A 71 8.55 -4.26 11.89
CA PHE A 71 9.47 -3.14 11.97
C PHE A 71 8.79 -1.86 12.45
N GLU A 72 9.62 -0.94 12.92
CA GLU A 72 9.18 0.30 13.55
C GLU A 72 8.50 1.27 12.59
N ASP A 73 7.65 2.11 13.15
CA ASP A 73 7.02 3.21 12.42
C ASP A 73 8.04 4.29 12.05
N GLU A 74 7.79 4.91 10.90
CA GLU A 74 8.51 6.10 10.45
C GLU A 74 7.50 7.24 10.29
N ILE A 75 7.11 7.84 11.41
CA ILE A 75 6.13 8.92 11.42
C ILE A 75 6.82 10.23 11.09
N ARG A 76 6.31 10.94 10.07
CA ARG A 76 6.81 12.25 9.65
C ARG A 76 5.68 13.26 9.75
N THR A 77 5.91 14.37 10.43
CA THR A 77 4.90 15.41 10.64
C THR A 77 4.47 16.09 9.34
N THR A 78 5.31 16.03 8.31
CA THR A 78 5.03 16.58 6.99
C THR A 78 4.18 15.65 6.11
N LEU A 79 4.03 14.37 6.49
CA LEU A 79 3.24 13.39 5.76
C LEU A 79 1.91 13.17 6.47
N LYS A 80 0.82 13.47 5.77
CA LYS A 80 -0.53 13.37 6.33
C LYS A 80 -1.46 12.64 5.36
N HIS A 81 -2.49 12.02 5.92
CA HIS A 81 -3.58 11.42 5.14
C HIS A 81 -4.56 12.55 4.73
N ASP A 82 -4.09 13.47 3.94
CA ASP A 82 -4.77 14.72 3.63
C ASP A 82 -5.57 14.70 2.33
N ARG A 83 -5.54 13.58 1.60
CA ARG A 83 -6.25 13.44 0.33
C ARG A 83 -6.44 11.98 -0.05
N ARG A 84 -7.22 11.78 -1.11
CA ARG A 84 -7.36 10.48 -1.77
C ARG A 84 -6.03 10.03 -2.37
N GLY A 85 -5.73 8.73 -2.26
CA GLY A 85 -4.55 8.15 -2.88
C GLY A 85 -3.29 8.15 -2.03
N ILE A 86 -3.38 8.38 -0.73
CA ILE A 86 -2.24 8.25 0.19
C ILE A 86 -2.04 6.78 0.53
N VAL A 87 -0.78 6.32 0.46
CA VAL A 87 -0.40 4.92 0.68
C VAL A 87 0.33 4.79 2.01
N SER A 88 -0.18 3.93 2.88
CA SER A 88 0.35 3.72 4.22
C SER A 88 0.48 2.25 4.55
N MET A 89 1.42 1.93 5.46
CA MET A 89 1.50 0.60 6.04
C MET A 89 0.33 0.36 6.99
N ALA A 90 -0.32 -0.79 6.87
CA ALA A 90 -1.25 -1.26 7.89
C ALA A 90 -0.46 -1.79 9.09
N ASN A 91 -1.05 -1.70 10.29
CA ASN A 91 -0.44 -2.22 11.50
C ASN A 91 -1.50 -2.67 12.51
N SER A 92 -1.07 -3.30 13.58
CA SER A 92 -1.90 -3.71 14.71
C SER A 92 -1.47 -3.03 16.02
N GLY A 93 -0.99 -1.82 15.93
CA GLY A 93 -0.46 -1.00 17.01
C GLY A 93 0.90 -0.42 16.68
N PRO A 94 1.53 0.33 17.57
CA PRO A 94 2.85 0.93 17.32
C PRO A 94 3.90 -0.11 16.95
N ASP A 95 4.73 0.23 15.95
CA ASP A 95 5.91 -0.56 15.56
C ASP A 95 5.59 -2.01 15.17
N THR A 96 4.45 -2.22 14.46
CA THR A 96 4.03 -3.55 14.01
C THR A 96 3.84 -3.65 12.49
N ASN A 97 4.66 -2.93 11.72
CA ASN A 97 4.60 -2.96 10.27
C ASN A 97 5.10 -4.30 9.73
N GLY A 98 4.40 -4.84 8.75
CA GLY A 98 4.74 -6.09 8.07
C GLY A 98 4.69 -5.94 6.55
N SER A 99 3.70 -6.56 5.91
CA SER A 99 3.53 -6.46 4.46
C SER A 99 2.24 -5.75 4.03
N GLN A 100 1.21 -5.75 4.87
CA GLN A 100 -0.07 -5.16 4.49
C GLN A 100 0.02 -3.64 4.40
N PHE A 101 -0.67 -3.10 3.41
CA PHE A 101 -0.75 -1.66 3.19
C PHE A 101 -2.14 -1.26 2.73
N PHE A 102 -2.45 0.03 2.79
CA PHE A 102 -3.73 0.54 2.32
C PHE A 102 -3.55 1.83 1.52
N ILE A 103 -4.55 2.12 0.70
CA ILE A 103 -4.63 3.35 -0.09
C ILE A 103 -5.92 4.05 0.32
N THR A 104 -5.83 5.33 0.68
CA THR A 104 -7.00 6.09 1.13
C THR A 104 -7.91 6.47 -0.03
N TYR A 105 -9.21 6.51 0.25
CA TYR A 105 -10.21 7.02 -0.70
C TYR A 105 -10.56 8.49 -0.48
N GLY A 106 -10.03 9.11 0.53
CA GLY A 106 -10.25 10.50 0.87
C GLY A 106 -9.37 10.93 2.03
N ARG A 107 -9.61 12.15 2.52
CA ARG A 107 -8.90 12.67 3.67
C ARG A 107 -9.27 11.89 4.94
N GLN A 108 -8.25 11.42 5.67
CA GLN A 108 -8.42 10.62 6.88
C GLN A 108 -7.51 11.14 8.00
N PRO A 109 -7.82 12.29 8.61
CA PRO A 109 -6.93 12.90 9.61
C PRO A 109 -6.77 12.05 10.88
N SER A 110 -7.73 11.19 11.18
CA SER A 110 -7.64 10.29 12.35
C SER A 110 -6.52 9.25 12.23
N LEU A 111 -5.99 9.02 11.02
CA LEU A 111 -4.89 8.08 10.79
C LEU A 111 -3.52 8.72 10.95
N ASP A 112 -3.45 10.04 10.99
CA ASP A 112 -2.18 10.76 11.09
C ASP A 112 -1.47 10.40 12.41
N THR A 113 -0.15 10.26 12.34
CA THR A 113 0.75 9.88 13.43
C THR A 113 0.63 8.42 13.92
N LYS A 114 -0.32 7.64 13.37
CA LYS A 114 -0.54 6.24 13.76
C LYS A 114 -0.05 5.25 12.72
N TYR A 115 0.05 5.67 11.47
CA TYR A 115 0.41 4.80 10.34
C TYR A 115 1.53 5.44 9.53
N THR A 116 2.50 4.62 9.12
CA THR A 116 3.62 5.08 8.30
C THR A 116 3.17 5.31 6.87
N ILE A 117 3.15 6.57 6.46
CA ILE A 117 2.87 6.95 5.07
C ILE A 117 4.14 6.75 4.26
N PHE A 118 4.07 6.00 3.16
CA PHE A 118 5.26 5.75 2.34
C PHE A 118 5.10 6.04 0.85
N GLY A 119 3.95 6.51 0.43
CA GLY A 119 3.73 6.84 -0.98
C GLY A 119 2.39 7.50 -1.27
N SER A 120 2.17 7.76 -2.55
CA SER A 120 0.91 8.30 -3.05
C SER A 120 0.63 7.82 -4.47
N VAL A 121 -0.66 7.79 -4.82
CA VAL A 121 -1.10 7.50 -6.19
C VAL A 121 -0.79 8.70 -7.07
N VAL A 122 -0.15 8.44 -8.24
CA VAL A 122 0.25 9.49 -9.18
C VAL A 122 -0.58 9.55 -10.45
N ASP A 123 -1.62 8.73 -10.55
CA ASP A 123 -2.52 8.71 -11.70
C ASP A 123 -3.56 9.82 -11.55
N GLU A 124 -3.56 10.75 -12.50
CA GLU A 124 -4.51 11.86 -12.52
C GLU A 124 -5.96 11.41 -12.73
N HIS A 125 -6.17 10.26 -13.34
CA HIS A 125 -7.51 9.80 -13.69
C HIS A 125 -8.11 8.79 -12.72
N ASP A 126 -7.28 8.18 -11.87
CA ASP A 126 -7.73 7.39 -10.72
C ASP A 126 -8.87 6.38 -11.02
N LEU A 127 -8.95 5.89 -12.26
CA LEU A 127 -10.06 5.03 -12.69
C LEU A 127 -10.06 3.68 -11.99
N THR A 128 -8.88 3.10 -11.78
CA THR A 128 -8.76 1.81 -11.08
C THR A 128 -9.15 1.94 -9.62
N LEU A 129 -8.71 2.99 -8.95
CA LEU A 129 -9.06 3.23 -7.55
C LEU A 129 -10.56 3.46 -7.39
N ALA A 130 -11.18 4.20 -8.32
CA ALA A 130 -12.63 4.38 -8.34
C ALA A 130 -13.37 3.06 -8.57
N ALA A 131 -12.88 2.20 -9.46
CA ALA A 131 -13.45 0.89 -9.70
C ALA A 131 -13.36 0.00 -8.46
N LEU A 132 -12.24 0.02 -7.75
CA LEU A 132 -12.08 -0.71 -6.49
C LEU A 132 -13.07 -0.20 -5.43
N GLU A 133 -13.20 1.11 -5.29
CA GLU A 133 -14.12 1.70 -4.30
C GLU A 133 -15.56 1.29 -4.54
N SER A 134 -15.97 1.09 -5.78
CA SER A 134 -17.34 0.73 -6.17
C SER A 134 -17.67 -0.75 -5.99
N LEU A 135 -16.69 -1.58 -5.62
CA LEU A 135 -16.92 -3.02 -5.41
C LEU A 135 -17.93 -3.26 -4.28
N GLU A 136 -18.84 -4.20 -4.51
CA GLU A 136 -19.73 -4.68 -3.47
C GLU A 136 -18.95 -5.52 -2.44
N VAL A 137 -19.25 -5.31 -1.17
CA VAL A 137 -18.57 -5.96 -0.06
C VAL A 137 -19.57 -6.64 0.87
N ASP A 138 -19.09 -7.59 1.66
CA ASP A 138 -19.86 -8.24 2.71
C ASP A 138 -19.85 -7.41 4.02
N LYS A 139 -20.41 -8.00 5.08
CA LYS A 139 -20.50 -7.34 6.41
C LYS A 139 -19.13 -7.02 7.02
N LYS A 140 -18.07 -7.71 6.58
CA LYS A 140 -16.70 -7.51 7.05
C LYS A 140 -15.89 -6.64 6.09
N HIS A 141 -16.55 -5.98 5.14
CA HIS A 141 -15.92 -5.13 4.12
C HIS A 141 -14.98 -5.89 3.18
N ARG A 142 -15.23 -7.16 2.99
CA ARG A 142 -14.49 -7.99 2.03
C ARG A 142 -15.24 -7.98 0.70
N PRO A 143 -14.56 -7.74 -0.44
CA PRO A 143 -15.21 -7.80 -1.75
C PRO A 143 -15.93 -9.14 -1.98
N LEU A 144 -17.18 -9.09 -2.46
CA LEU A 144 -17.98 -10.29 -2.74
C LEU A 144 -17.35 -11.13 -3.85
N LYS A 145 -16.81 -10.47 -4.89
CA LYS A 145 -16.01 -11.13 -5.92
C LYS A 145 -14.55 -10.95 -5.60
N GLU A 146 -13.78 -12.03 -5.70
CA GLU A 146 -12.35 -11.97 -5.46
C GLU A 146 -11.67 -11.06 -6.47
N VAL A 147 -10.94 -10.06 -5.98
CA VAL A 147 -10.11 -9.16 -6.78
C VAL A 147 -8.70 -9.27 -6.25
N LYS A 148 -7.73 -9.45 -7.15
CA LYS A 148 -6.34 -9.66 -6.78
C LYS A 148 -5.42 -8.57 -7.29
N LEU A 149 -4.37 -8.33 -6.53
CA LEU A 149 -3.15 -7.70 -6.99
C LEU A 149 -2.34 -8.79 -7.67
N ARG A 150 -2.23 -8.73 -9.00
CA ARG A 150 -1.60 -9.81 -9.79
C ARG A 150 -0.09 -9.75 -9.79
N SER A 151 0.46 -8.56 -9.91
CA SER A 151 1.91 -8.34 -9.94
C SER A 151 2.21 -6.86 -9.72
N VAL A 152 3.49 -6.54 -9.55
CA VAL A 152 3.94 -5.16 -9.39
C VAL A 152 5.15 -4.95 -10.31
N THR A 153 5.11 -3.88 -11.10
CA THR A 153 6.24 -3.43 -11.89
C THR A 153 6.96 -2.30 -11.17
N ILE A 154 8.27 -2.44 -10.98
CA ILE A 154 9.09 -1.40 -10.38
C ILE A 154 9.73 -0.57 -11.50
N HIS A 155 9.52 0.75 -11.45
CA HIS A 155 10.11 1.69 -12.40
C HIS A 155 11.35 2.31 -11.76
N ALA A 156 12.41 1.53 -11.70
CA ALA A 156 13.64 1.95 -11.04
C ALA A 156 14.52 2.81 -11.98
N ASN A 157 14.92 3.98 -11.48
CA ASN A 157 15.98 4.76 -12.08
C ASN A 157 17.07 4.99 -11.02
N PRO A 158 18.10 4.15 -10.97
CA PRO A 158 19.14 4.25 -9.95
C PRO A 158 19.86 5.59 -9.92
N LEU A 159 19.97 6.27 -11.06
CA LEU A 159 20.63 7.58 -11.14
C LEU A 159 19.76 8.71 -10.63
N ALA A 160 18.43 8.54 -10.71
CA ALA A 160 17.47 9.55 -10.27
C ALA A 160 17.11 9.40 -8.79
N ASP A 161 17.26 8.22 -8.22
CA ASP A 161 16.78 7.92 -6.87
C ASP A 161 17.73 7.01 -6.09
N PRO A 162 18.94 7.52 -5.77
CA PRO A 162 19.96 6.71 -5.10
C PRO A 162 19.57 6.26 -3.69
N ALA A 163 18.64 6.93 -3.04
CA ALA A 163 18.19 6.59 -1.69
C ALA A 163 17.54 5.20 -1.61
N CYS A 164 16.99 4.70 -2.70
CA CYS A 164 16.34 3.39 -2.76
C CYS A 164 17.24 2.25 -3.21
N ILE A 165 18.53 2.50 -3.42
CA ILE A 165 19.46 1.52 -4.00
C ILE A 165 20.28 0.81 -2.91
N GLN A 166 20.27 1.28 -1.72
CA GLN A 166 21.10 0.76 -0.62
C GLN A 166 20.68 -0.60 -0.12
#